data_9179b56bd9b6ece7d4ae13038de04f92
#
_entry.id   9179b56bd9b6ece7d4ae13038de04f92
#
_cell.length_a   1.000
_cell.length_b   1.000
_cell.length_c   1.000
_cell.angle_alpha   90.00
_cell.angle_beta   90.00
_cell.angle_gamma   90.00
#
_symmetry.space_group_name_H-M   'P 1'
#
loop_
_entity.id
_entity.type
_entity.pdbx_description
1 polymer ?
#
loop_
_entity_poly.entity_id
_entity_poly.type
_entity_poly.pdbx_seq_one_letter_code
_entity_poly.pdbx_strand_id
1 'polypeptide(L)'
;AGLLNYIPNSLHKNLFTVKGVLYMGLRFRKSVRICKGVRLNFNKNSFGISVGGKGYGYTVNSKGRRTAHVGIPGTGLSYTASSTKRKQSPKSLSTSKIVHTEIKLSLSDDGKMSFFYPNGIEITDPSMINRIKRTPAYKLEKERMQNEHNRNALYEINAYNQQNQDLINICKLSATPIHDVAFYENELNSLVLKEYVKRTFNVQMPTRDTVYKELVNESKSEIKSLAFWTLKNKRKDYVENNIAEKLDERISEWKNNKQVFEQHEVEVEKEATKRFREEYDNAKTYLNNIINGEKTCVCNEVNAWLEEIESPLEFNIDYEYDESHILWIDLDLPEIEDFPNQKAVQMANGNKKLKNKTKQEINRDYKKYVFGLAIFLSSHLFNISPKILNIVVSGYTQRRNKTGDINDDYVYSIIFEREVLMNIDFVN
;
A
#
# COMPACT_ATOMS: atom_id res chain seq x y z
N ALA A 1 15.67 -2.07 17.98
CA ALA A 1 14.92 -1.09 17.19
C ALA A 1 15.81 -0.32 16.20
N GLY A 2 16.87 -0.91 15.67
CA GLY A 2 17.85 -0.21 14.82
C GLY A 2 18.44 -1.03 13.68
N LEU A 3 18.07 -2.31 13.53
CA LEU A 3 18.66 -3.21 12.52
C LEU A 3 17.83 -3.34 11.23
N LEU A 4 16.57 -2.91 11.25
CA LEU A 4 15.65 -3.00 10.08
C LEU A 4 15.89 -1.97 8.97
N ASN A 5 16.85 -1.05 9.12
CA ASN A 5 17.12 -0.02 8.10
C ASN A 5 18.28 -0.35 7.15
N TYR A 6 18.81 -1.58 7.17
CA TYR A 6 19.99 -1.93 6.38
C TYR A 6 19.87 -3.23 5.57
N ILE A 7 18.68 -3.55 5.12
CA ILE A 7 18.52 -4.46 3.99
C ILE A 7 18.76 -3.62 2.74
N PRO A 8 19.70 -3.99 1.86
CA PRO A 8 19.87 -3.28 0.60
C PRO A 8 18.50 -3.16 -0.07
N ASN A 9 18.12 -1.96 -0.50
CA ASN A 9 16.84 -1.70 -1.21
C ASN A 9 16.63 -2.62 -2.43
N SER A 10 17.64 -3.35 -2.87
CA SER A 10 17.59 -4.37 -3.90
C SER A 10 16.91 -5.67 -3.45
N LEU A 11 17.13 -6.11 -2.22
CA LEU A 11 16.51 -7.34 -1.69
C LEU A 11 15.03 -7.15 -1.43
N HIS A 12 14.63 -6.03 -0.81
CA HIS A 12 13.21 -5.71 -0.64
C HIS A 12 12.46 -5.41 -1.95
N LYS A 13 13.16 -4.84 -2.96
CA LYS A 13 12.53 -4.58 -4.26
C LYS A 13 12.38 -5.82 -5.13
N ASN A 14 13.25 -6.82 -4.97
CA ASN A 14 13.20 -8.02 -5.80
C ASN A 14 12.28 -9.11 -5.23
N LEU A 15 11.99 -9.11 -3.94
CA LEU A 15 11.01 -10.02 -3.33
C LEU A 15 9.56 -9.76 -3.81
N PHE A 16 9.28 -8.58 -4.36
CA PHE A 16 7.94 -8.20 -4.83
C PHE A 16 7.85 -7.75 -6.28
N THR A 17 8.90 -7.93 -7.09
CA THR A 17 8.80 -7.65 -8.52
C THR A 17 8.39 -8.91 -9.29
N VAL A 18 7.17 -9.37 -9.08
CA VAL A 18 6.47 -10.17 -10.09
C VAL A 18 6.14 -9.24 -11.23
N LYS A 19 7.01 -9.19 -12.25
CA LYS A 19 6.69 -8.61 -13.54
C LYS A 19 5.56 -9.41 -14.15
N GLY A 20 4.38 -8.84 -14.16
CA GLY A 20 3.28 -9.28 -15.00
C GLY A 20 2.02 -9.65 -14.24
N VAL A 21 1.35 -8.72 -13.63
CA VAL A 21 -0.08 -8.46 -13.71
C VAL A 21 -0.32 -7.06 -13.14
N LEU A 22 -0.07 -6.07 -13.91
CA LEU A 22 -0.45 -4.70 -13.59
C LEU A 22 -1.76 -4.40 -14.28
N TYR A 23 -2.87 -4.67 -13.61
CA TYR A 23 -4.13 -3.91 -13.71
C TYR A 23 -5.05 -4.30 -12.56
N MET A 24 -4.54 -4.25 -11.33
CA MET A 24 -5.38 -3.99 -10.18
C MET A 24 -4.92 -2.68 -9.58
N GLY A 25 -5.80 -1.69 -9.56
CA GLY A 25 -5.52 -0.41 -8.92
C GLY A 25 -5.16 -0.70 -7.46
N LEU A 26 -3.90 -0.48 -7.09
CA LEU A 26 -3.41 -0.55 -5.72
C LEU A 26 -4.35 0.28 -4.83
N ARG A 27 -5.30 -0.38 -4.18
CA ARG A 27 -6.08 0.19 -3.10
C ARG A 27 -5.25 0.11 -1.84
N PHE A 28 -4.45 1.12 -1.60
CA PHE A 28 -3.84 1.29 -0.29
C PHE A 28 -4.95 1.50 0.74
N ARG A 29 -5.16 0.51 1.60
CA ARG A 29 -6.00 0.58 2.79
C ARG A 29 -5.14 0.18 3.99
N LYS A 30 -4.77 1.13 4.81
CA LYS A 30 -4.22 0.84 6.13
C LYS A 30 -5.32 1.11 7.16
N SER A 31 -5.64 0.11 7.97
CA SER A 31 -6.62 0.22 9.06
C SER A 31 -5.87 0.06 10.37
N VAL A 32 -5.99 1.05 11.25
CA VAL A 32 -5.40 1.02 12.59
C VAL A 32 -6.53 0.97 13.60
N ARG A 33 -6.51 -0.02 14.48
CA ARG A 33 -7.46 -0.11 15.60
C ARG A 33 -6.97 0.80 16.73
N ILE A 34 -7.79 1.80 17.10
CA ILE A 34 -7.49 2.72 18.21
C ILE A 34 -7.94 2.11 19.54
N CYS A 35 -9.13 1.53 19.56
CA CYS A 35 -9.70 0.83 20.72
C CYS A 35 -10.75 -0.17 20.25
N LYS A 36 -11.31 -0.96 21.19
CA LYS A 36 -12.34 -1.97 20.89
C LYS A 36 -13.54 -1.31 20.18
N GLY A 37 -13.79 -1.68 18.93
CA GLY A 37 -14.88 -1.15 18.10
C GLY A 37 -14.56 0.11 17.28
N VAL A 38 -13.37 0.73 17.40
CA VAL A 38 -13.01 1.94 16.65
C VAL A 38 -11.76 1.71 15.81
N ARG A 39 -11.86 2.02 14.50
CA ARG A 39 -10.76 1.91 13.54
C ARG A 39 -10.58 3.20 12.75
N LEU A 40 -9.33 3.59 12.51
CA LEU A 40 -8.95 4.60 11.52
C LEU A 40 -8.62 3.90 10.22
N ASN A 41 -9.24 4.34 9.13
CA ASN A 41 -9.00 3.82 7.79
C ASN A 41 -8.29 4.90 6.98
N PHE A 42 -7.13 4.57 6.44
CA PHE A 42 -6.37 5.43 5.54
C PHE A 42 -6.49 4.88 4.11
N ASN A 43 -6.95 5.71 3.20
CA ASN A 43 -7.00 5.42 1.76
C ASN A 43 -6.13 6.46 1.03
N LYS A 44 -5.69 6.15 -0.19
CA LYS A 44 -4.83 7.03 -1.00
C LYS A 44 -5.27 8.50 -1.06
N ASN A 45 -6.57 8.77 -1.02
CA ASN A 45 -7.15 10.13 -1.19
C ASN A 45 -8.15 10.53 -0.09
N SER A 46 -8.25 9.77 1.01
CA SER A 46 -9.16 10.09 2.12
C SER A 46 -8.81 9.27 3.36
N PHE A 47 -9.09 9.83 4.53
CA PHE A 47 -9.10 9.07 5.77
C PHE A 47 -10.53 8.96 6.30
N GLY A 48 -10.81 7.94 7.10
CA GLY A 48 -12.14 7.73 7.68
C GLY A 48 -12.05 7.10 9.06
N ILE A 49 -13.08 7.35 9.85
CA ILE A 49 -13.26 6.71 11.15
C ILE A 49 -14.41 5.72 11.02
N SER A 50 -14.15 4.47 11.41
CA SER A 50 -15.17 3.42 11.50
C SER A 50 -15.41 3.08 12.95
N VAL A 51 -16.70 3.00 13.31
CA VAL A 51 -17.15 2.53 14.62
C VAL A 51 -18.09 1.34 14.38
N GLY A 52 -17.84 0.22 15.06
CA GLY A 52 -18.69 -0.94 14.90
C GLY A 52 -18.17 -2.18 15.62
N GLY A 53 -18.97 -3.25 15.58
CA GLY A 53 -18.70 -4.56 16.17
C GLY A 53 -18.95 -5.71 15.18
N LYS A 54 -19.07 -6.92 15.71
CA LYS A 54 -19.44 -8.09 14.89
C LYS A 54 -20.82 -7.85 14.26
N GLY A 55 -20.86 -7.75 12.91
CA GLY A 55 -22.09 -7.63 12.13
C GLY A 55 -22.62 -6.21 11.91
N TYR A 56 -22.04 -5.16 12.45
CA TYR A 56 -22.47 -3.78 12.16
C TYR A 56 -21.31 -2.78 12.19
N GLY A 57 -21.43 -1.73 11.40
CA GLY A 57 -20.45 -0.67 11.40
C GLY A 57 -20.92 0.60 10.72
N TYR A 58 -20.36 1.72 11.17
CA TYR A 58 -20.61 3.03 10.62
C TYR A 58 -19.29 3.74 10.33
N THR A 59 -19.13 4.24 9.12
CA THR A 59 -17.91 4.89 8.67
C THR A 59 -18.22 6.30 8.17
N VAL A 60 -17.44 7.27 8.64
CA VAL A 60 -17.43 8.64 8.10
C VAL A 60 -16.05 8.90 7.52
N ASN A 61 -15.99 9.38 6.27
CA ASN A 61 -14.73 9.76 5.67
C ASN A 61 -14.56 11.29 5.58
N SER A 62 -13.31 11.72 5.37
CA SER A 62 -12.94 13.14 5.25
C SER A 62 -13.58 13.87 4.06
N LYS A 63 -14.19 13.15 3.11
CA LYS A 63 -14.94 13.71 1.97
C LYS A 63 -16.45 13.83 2.26
N GLY A 64 -16.87 13.67 3.52
CA GLY A 64 -18.26 13.80 3.93
C GLY A 64 -19.17 12.62 3.56
N ARG A 65 -18.63 11.54 2.99
CA ARG A 65 -19.39 10.31 2.74
C ARG A 65 -19.57 9.54 4.03
N ARG A 66 -20.81 9.18 4.31
CA ARG A 66 -21.22 8.36 5.45
C ARG A 66 -21.65 7.01 4.93
N THR A 67 -21.17 5.93 5.53
CA THR A 67 -21.50 4.57 5.14
C THR A 67 -21.87 3.80 6.38
N ALA A 68 -23.06 3.21 6.40
CA ALA A 68 -23.51 2.27 7.41
C ALA A 68 -23.55 0.87 6.79
N HIS A 69 -23.07 -0.13 7.51
CA HIS A 69 -23.24 -1.52 7.12
C HIS A 69 -23.78 -2.34 8.29
N VAL A 70 -24.65 -3.26 7.96
CA VAL A 70 -25.19 -4.27 8.89
C VAL A 70 -25.09 -5.60 8.20
N GLY A 71 -24.53 -6.58 8.88
CA GLY A 71 -24.40 -7.96 8.39
C GLY A 71 -24.68 -8.94 9.52
N ILE A 72 -25.13 -10.13 9.18
CA ILE A 72 -25.34 -11.21 10.14
C ILE A 72 -24.05 -12.04 10.12
N PRO A 73 -23.29 -12.08 11.24
CA PRO A 73 -22.05 -12.86 11.31
C PRO A 73 -22.31 -14.34 10.97
N GLY A 74 -21.44 -14.92 10.12
CA GLY A 74 -21.52 -16.31 9.72
C GLY A 74 -22.46 -16.61 8.53
N THR A 75 -23.24 -15.63 8.04
CA THR A 75 -24.19 -15.88 6.93
C THR A 75 -23.76 -15.27 5.59
N GLY A 76 -22.69 -14.43 5.57
CA GLY A 76 -22.29 -13.69 4.38
C GLY A 76 -23.28 -12.60 3.92
N LEU A 77 -24.39 -12.40 4.66
CA LEU A 77 -25.39 -11.37 4.34
C LEU A 77 -25.00 -10.05 4.99
N SER A 78 -24.76 -9.04 4.15
CA SER A 78 -24.54 -7.67 4.63
C SER A 78 -25.29 -6.67 3.76
N TYR A 79 -25.80 -5.63 4.41
CA TYR A 79 -26.43 -4.48 3.78
C TYR A 79 -25.58 -3.23 4.03
N THR A 80 -25.29 -2.48 2.98
CA THR A 80 -24.50 -1.25 3.07
C THR A 80 -25.27 -0.08 2.47
N ALA A 81 -25.54 0.94 3.28
CA ALA A 81 -26.13 2.20 2.85
C ALA A 81 -25.09 3.32 2.88
N SER A 82 -25.01 4.12 1.82
CA SER A 82 -24.11 5.27 1.78
C SER A 82 -24.84 6.55 1.36
N SER A 83 -24.54 7.68 2.01
CA SER A 83 -25.05 8.99 1.64
C SER A 83 -23.92 9.98 1.43
N THR A 84 -24.05 10.82 0.40
CA THR A 84 -23.13 11.93 0.11
C THR A 84 -23.98 13.20 0.01
N LYS A 85 -23.65 14.26 0.78
CA LYS A 85 -24.36 15.54 0.65
C LYS A 85 -24.05 16.17 -0.71
N ARG A 86 -25.07 16.26 -1.56
CA ARG A 86 -25.05 17.04 -2.80
C ARG A 86 -25.46 18.48 -2.49
N LYS A 87 -24.64 19.48 -2.83
CA LYS A 87 -25.04 20.87 -2.80
C LYS A 87 -26.10 21.11 -3.88
N GLN A 88 -27.28 21.58 -3.50
CA GLN A 88 -28.29 22.05 -4.43
C GLN A 88 -27.98 23.49 -4.83
N SER A 89 -28.00 23.76 -6.13
CA SER A 89 -27.98 25.11 -6.69
C SER A 89 -29.44 25.59 -6.94
N PRO A 90 -29.73 26.88 -6.85
CA PRO A 90 -31.11 27.38 -6.83
C PRO A 90 -31.74 27.40 -8.22
N LYS A 91 -33.06 27.19 -8.23
CA LYS A 91 -33.94 27.25 -9.40
C LYS A 91 -34.14 28.69 -9.89
N SER A 92 -34.05 28.92 -11.20
CA SER A 92 -34.66 30.06 -11.86
C SER A 92 -35.93 29.63 -12.62
N LEU A 93 -36.98 30.38 -12.43
CA LEU A 93 -38.21 30.29 -13.23
C LEU A 93 -38.02 31.05 -14.55
N SER A 94 -38.47 30.48 -15.69
CA SER A 94 -39.26 31.27 -16.65
C SER A 94 -39.71 30.46 -17.87
N THR A 95 -41.00 30.66 -18.17
CA THR A 95 -41.67 30.89 -19.46
C THR A 95 -41.81 29.77 -20.47
N SER A 96 -43.07 29.49 -20.75
CA SER A 96 -43.68 28.61 -21.74
C SER A 96 -43.22 28.85 -23.17
N LYS A 97 -42.78 27.79 -23.83
CA LYS A 97 -42.86 27.58 -25.31
C LYS A 97 -42.92 26.11 -25.57
N ILE A 98 -43.81 25.71 -26.51
CA ILE A 98 -44.07 24.42 -27.14
C ILE A 98 -43.22 23.28 -26.54
N VAL A 99 -43.81 22.51 -25.63
CA VAL A 99 -43.14 21.49 -24.88
C VAL A 99 -43.01 20.27 -25.76
N HIS A 100 -41.83 20.08 -26.33
CA HIS A 100 -41.32 18.73 -26.53
C HIS A 100 -41.15 18.16 -25.12
N THR A 101 -42.12 17.35 -24.67
CA THR A 101 -42.03 16.75 -23.34
C THR A 101 -40.92 15.70 -23.37
N GLU A 102 -39.73 16.08 -23.02
CA GLU A 102 -38.65 15.13 -22.80
C GLU A 102 -39.06 14.23 -21.63
N ILE A 103 -39.23 12.94 -21.90
CA ILE A 103 -39.52 11.93 -20.90
C ILE A 103 -38.22 11.29 -20.50
N LYS A 104 -37.91 11.33 -19.20
CA LYS A 104 -36.76 10.64 -18.63
C LYS A 104 -37.16 9.19 -18.32
N LEU A 105 -36.35 8.26 -18.82
CA LEU A 105 -36.48 6.85 -18.51
C LEU A 105 -35.48 6.49 -17.37
N SER A 106 -35.87 5.60 -16.50
CA SER A 106 -34.99 4.99 -15.52
C SER A 106 -35.18 3.48 -15.54
N LEU A 107 -34.09 2.77 -15.54
CA LEU A 107 -34.06 1.31 -15.38
C LEU A 107 -33.60 1.04 -13.95
N SER A 108 -34.42 0.36 -13.17
CA SER A 108 -34.06 -0.07 -11.80
C SER A 108 -33.17 -1.32 -11.83
N ASP A 109 -32.51 -1.59 -10.71
CA ASP A 109 -31.63 -2.76 -10.57
C ASP A 109 -32.36 -4.10 -10.78
N ASP A 110 -33.67 -4.14 -10.57
CA ASP A 110 -34.52 -5.30 -10.82
C ASP A 110 -35.00 -5.38 -12.30
N GLY A 111 -34.52 -4.49 -13.18
CA GLY A 111 -34.83 -4.47 -14.60
C GLY A 111 -36.17 -3.85 -14.98
N LYS A 112 -36.83 -3.14 -14.05
CA LYS A 112 -38.08 -2.42 -14.32
C LYS A 112 -37.82 -1.02 -14.87
N MET A 113 -38.58 -0.66 -15.93
CA MET A 113 -38.55 0.68 -16.50
C MET A 113 -39.54 1.60 -15.82
N SER A 114 -39.06 2.70 -15.28
CA SER A 114 -39.85 3.82 -14.75
C SER A 114 -39.78 5.02 -15.70
N PHE A 115 -40.82 5.81 -15.73
CA PHE A 115 -41.02 6.94 -16.64
C PHE A 115 -41.21 8.22 -15.81
N PHE A 116 -40.49 9.28 -16.16
CA PHE A 116 -40.55 10.53 -15.41
C PHE A 116 -40.72 11.72 -16.34
N TYR A 117 -41.51 12.69 -15.90
CA TYR A 117 -41.51 14.03 -16.49
C TYR A 117 -40.16 14.74 -16.27
N PRO A 118 -39.83 15.79 -17.04
CA PRO A 118 -38.61 16.56 -16.87
C PRO A 118 -38.40 17.13 -15.48
N ASN A 119 -39.52 17.42 -14.76
CA ASN A 119 -39.55 17.91 -13.39
C ASN A 119 -39.30 16.80 -12.33
N GLY A 120 -39.13 15.54 -12.74
CA GLY A 120 -38.84 14.42 -11.86
C GLY A 120 -40.07 13.73 -11.27
N ILE A 121 -41.28 14.09 -11.67
CA ILE A 121 -42.53 13.43 -11.24
C ILE A 121 -42.68 12.14 -12.04
N GLU A 122 -42.94 11.02 -11.35
CA GLU A 122 -43.14 9.71 -12.01
C GLU A 122 -44.47 9.67 -12.76
N ILE A 123 -44.46 9.12 -14.00
CA ILE A 123 -45.63 8.90 -14.81
C ILE A 123 -46.21 7.54 -14.45
N THR A 124 -47.35 7.51 -13.82
CA THR A 124 -48.03 6.29 -13.36
C THR A 124 -49.29 5.94 -14.23
N ASP A 125 -49.72 6.86 -15.11
CA ASP A 125 -50.86 6.62 -15.99
C ASP A 125 -50.54 5.51 -17.02
N PRO A 126 -51.26 4.35 -16.99
CA PRO A 126 -51.02 3.23 -17.91
C PRO A 126 -51.23 3.60 -19.38
N SER A 127 -52.18 4.51 -19.68
CA SER A 127 -52.49 4.91 -21.06
C SER A 127 -51.32 5.69 -21.66
N MET A 128 -50.73 6.57 -20.90
CA MET A 128 -49.58 7.37 -21.30
C MET A 128 -48.32 6.51 -21.42
N ILE A 129 -48.08 5.62 -20.47
CA ILE A 129 -46.97 4.66 -20.52
C ILE A 129 -47.06 3.79 -21.78
N ASN A 130 -48.27 3.30 -22.13
CA ASN A 130 -48.44 2.50 -23.32
C ASN A 130 -48.20 3.30 -24.62
N ARG A 131 -48.55 4.59 -24.66
CA ARG A 131 -48.23 5.48 -25.80
C ARG A 131 -46.73 5.67 -25.94
N ILE A 132 -46.00 5.91 -24.84
CA ILE A 132 -44.55 6.05 -24.82
C ILE A 132 -43.90 4.77 -25.35
N LYS A 133 -44.31 3.60 -24.83
CA LYS A 133 -43.74 2.27 -25.22
C LYS A 133 -43.87 1.94 -26.70
N ARG A 134 -44.83 2.56 -27.39
CA ARG A 134 -45.04 2.35 -28.86
C ARG A 134 -44.10 3.20 -29.70
N THR A 135 -43.42 4.19 -29.16
CA THR A 135 -42.54 5.09 -29.90
C THR A 135 -41.21 4.40 -30.28
N PRO A 136 -40.68 4.67 -31.51
CA PRO A 136 -39.36 4.16 -31.89
C PRO A 136 -38.25 4.63 -30.95
N ALA A 137 -38.33 5.88 -30.48
CA ALA A 137 -37.36 6.44 -29.53
C ALA A 137 -37.29 5.65 -28.21
N TYR A 138 -38.46 5.25 -27.67
CA TYR A 138 -38.49 4.40 -26.49
C TYR A 138 -37.81 3.03 -26.72
N LYS A 139 -38.08 2.41 -27.88
CA LYS A 139 -37.48 1.10 -28.17
C LYS A 139 -35.97 1.16 -28.23
N LEU A 140 -35.42 2.17 -28.90
CA LEU A 140 -34.01 2.41 -29.02
C LEU A 140 -33.37 2.69 -27.65
N GLU A 141 -33.97 3.59 -26.86
CA GLU A 141 -33.44 3.96 -25.56
C GLU A 141 -33.53 2.82 -24.53
N LYS A 142 -34.63 2.05 -24.57
CA LYS A 142 -34.77 0.83 -23.80
C LYS A 142 -33.66 -0.18 -24.10
N GLU A 143 -33.39 -0.43 -25.37
CA GLU A 143 -32.31 -1.33 -25.77
C GLU A 143 -30.95 -0.83 -25.34
N ARG A 144 -30.67 0.47 -25.46
CA ARG A 144 -29.45 1.10 -24.99
C ARG A 144 -29.28 0.91 -23.50
N MET A 145 -30.30 1.22 -22.71
CA MET A 145 -30.28 1.10 -21.25
C MET A 145 -30.15 -0.36 -20.80
N GLN A 146 -30.85 -1.30 -21.49
CA GLN A 146 -30.69 -2.72 -21.15
C GLN A 146 -29.31 -3.24 -21.49
N ASN A 147 -28.71 -2.83 -22.60
CA ASN A 147 -27.34 -3.22 -22.96
C ASN A 147 -26.31 -2.65 -21.98
N GLU A 148 -26.51 -1.43 -21.53
CA GLU A 148 -25.66 -0.81 -20.51
C GLU A 148 -25.81 -1.52 -19.14
N HIS A 149 -27.04 -1.81 -18.73
CA HIS A 149 -27.34 -2.57 -17.51
C HIS A 149 -26.71 -3.98 -17.56
N ASN A 150 -26.90 -4.71 -18.66
CA ASN A 150 -26.32 -6.03 -18.86
C ASN A 150 -24.78 -6.00 -18.80
N ARG A 151 -24.15 -4.98 -19.41
CA ARG A 151 -22.70 -4.81 -19.38
C ARG A 151 -22.19 -4.53 -17.96
N ASN A 152 -22.87 -3.66 -17.22
CA ASN A 152 -22.52 -3.36 -15.84
C ASN A 152 -22.68 -4.59 -14.94
N ALA A 153 -23.77 -5.34 -15.11
CA ALA A 153 -24.00 -6.58 -14.39
C ALA A 153 -22.92 -7.65 -14.71
N LEU A 154 -22.53 -7.79 -15.97
CA LEU A 154 -21.42 -8.69 -16.37
C LEU A 154 -20.10 -8.27 -15.75
N TYR A 155 -19.80 -6.97 -15.74
CA TYR A 155 -18.59 -6.45 -15.08
C TYR A 155 -18.56 -6.81 -13.60
N GLU A 156 -19.67 -6.61 -12.87
CA GLU A 156 -19.78 -6.97 -11.47
C GLU A 156 -19.69 -8.48 -11.21
N ILE A 157 -20.31 -9.29 -12.10
CA ILE A 157 -20.23 -10.76 -12.03
C ILE A 157 -18.80 -11.23 -12.22
N ASN A 158 -18.11 -10.69 -13.23
CA ASN A 158 -16.73 -11.04 -13.50
C ASN A 158 -15.81 -10.61 -12.36
N ALA A 159 -15.99 -9.39 -11.83
CA ALA A 159 -15.21 -8.91 -10.69
C ALA A 159 -15.40 -9.79 -9.44
N TYR A 160 -16.63 -10.17 -9.12
CA TYR A 160 -16.92 -11.06 -7.98
C TYR A 160 -16.31 -12.46 -8.15
N ASN A 161 -16.51 -13.05 -9.33
CA ASN A 161 -15.99 -14.38 -9.62
C ASN A 161 -14.45 -14.37 -9.73
N GLN A 162 -13.85 -13.29 -10.24
CA GLN A 162 -12.40 -13.15 -10.30
C GLN A 162 -11.77 -13.10 -8.92
N GLN A 163 -12.35 -12.37 -7.97
CA GLN A 163 -11.88 -12.38 -6.57
C GLN A 163 -11.87 -13.80 -5.98
N ASN A 164 -12.90 -14.59 -6.24
CA ASN A 164 -12.94 -15.98 -5.80
C ASN A 164 -11.88 -16.84 -6.52
N GLN A 165 -11.64 -16.59 -7.81
CA GLN A 165 -10.62 -17.31 -8.57
C GLN A 165 -9.21 -16.94 -8.15
N ASP A 166 -8.94 -15.68 -7.83
CA ASP A 166 -7.63 -15.22 -7.35
C ASP A 166 -7.29 -15.91 -6.02
N LEU A 167 -8.27 -16.02 -5.12
CA LEU A 167 -8.12 -16.79 -3.89
C LEU A 167 -7.80 -18.27 -4.16
N ILE A 168 -8.62 -18.93 -5.00
CA ILE A 168 -8.47 -20.36 -5.32
C ILE A 168 -7.13 -20.64 -6.03
N ASN A 169 -6.65 -19.70 -6.82
CA ASN A 169 -5.42 -19.84 -7.60
C ASN A 169 -4.21 -19.18 -6.93
N ILE A 170 -4.18 -19.13 -5.59
CA ILE A 170 -3.06 -18.53 -4.84
C ILE A 170 -1.69 -19.07 -5.26
N CYS A 171 -1.60 -20.33 -5.68
CA CYS A 171 -0.37 -20.91 -6.20
C CYS A 171 0.22 -20.18 -7.43
N LYS A 172 -0.60 -19.42 -8.17
CA LYS A 172 -0.09 -18.60 -9.28
C LYS A 172 0.73 -17.39 -8.83
N LEU A 173 0.67 -17.06 -7.54
CA LEU A 173 1.50 -16.03 -6.91
C LEU A 173 2.83 -16.60 -6.37
N SER A 174 3.07 -17.90 -6.56
CA SER A 174 4.30 -18.55 -6.15
C SER A 174 5.51 -17.97 -6.88
N ALA A 175 6.62 -17.82 -6.17
CA ALA A 175 7.88 -17.37 -6.73
C ALA A 175 8.76 -18.58 -7.09
N THR A 176 9.50 -18.50 -8.20
CA THR A 176 10.53 -19.50 -8.46
C THR A 176 11.66 -19.34 -7.44
N PRO A 177 12.16 -20.41 -6.80
CA PRO A 177 13.30 -20.36 -5.86
C PRO A 177 14.62 -20.07 -6.58
N ILE A 178 14.85 -18.81 -6.97
CA ILE A 178 16.03 -18.38 -7.73
C ILE A 178 17.18 -17.86 -6.86
N HIS A 179 16.96 -17.64 -5.57
CA HIS A 179 17.96 -17.14 -4.64
C HIS A 179 18.86 -18.31 -4.16
N ASP A 180 19.75 -18.75 -5.04
CA ASP A 180 20.78 -19.74 -4.76
C ASP A 180 22.02 -19.12 -4.10
N VAL A 181 23.05 -19.92 -3.86
CA VAL A 181 24.32 -19.44 -3.29
C VAL A 181 24.96 -18.38 -4.18
N ALA A 182 24.94 -18.58 -5.51
CA ALA A 182 25.55 -17.64 -6.45
C ALA A 182 24.83 -16.28 -6.45
N PHE A 183 23.51 -16.25 -6.24
CA PHE A 183 22.76 -15.02 -6.08
C PHE A 183 23.30 -14.19 -4.89
N TYR A 184 23.40 -14.81 -3.71
CA TYR A 184 23.87 -14.11 -2.51
C TYR A 184 25.37 -13.78 -2.54
N GLU A 185 26.20 -14.61 -3.18
CA GLU A 185 27.62 -14.31 -3.43
C GLU A 185 27.77 -13.09 -4.35
N ASN A 186 26.93 -12.94 -5.37
CA ASN A 186 26.91 -11.75 -6.23
C ASN A 186 26.52 -10.50 -5.44
N GLU A 187 25.51 -10.60 -4.57
CA GLU A 187 25.13 -9.48 -3.68
C GLU A 187 26.29 -9.12 -2.73
N LEU A 188 26.96 -10.13 -2.15
CA LEU A 188 28.12 -9.93 -1.28
C LEU A 188 29.28 -9.25 -2.03
N ASN A 189 29.55 -9.66 -3.26
CA ASN A 189 30.60 -9.06 -4.09
C ASN A 189 30.25 -7.66 -4.59
N SER A 190 28.97 -7.32 -4.63
CA SER A 190 28.48 -5.99 -5.03
C SER A 190 28.53 -4.97 -3.88
N LEU A 191 28.79 -5.40 -2.64
CA LEU A 191 28.92 -4.49 -1.52
C LEU A 191 30.09 -3.53 -1.71
N VAL A 192 29.81 -2.24 -1.65
CA VAL A 192 30.83 -1.19 -1.75
C VAL A 192 30.88 -0.41 -0.44
N LEU A 193 32.09 -0.32 0.13
CA LEU A 193 32.30 0.58 1.27
C LEU A 193 32.15 2.01 0.83
N LYS A 194 31.21 2.73 1.44
CA LYS A 194 30.98 4.15 1.17
C LYS A 194 32.15 4.99 1.70
N GLU A 195 32.54 6.00 0.96
CA GLU A 195 33.53 6.97 1.36
C GLU A 195 32.85 8.30 1.71
N TYR A 196 33.37 8.96 2.72
CA TYR A 196 32.89 10.30 3.10
C TYR A 196 33.51 11.34 2.18
N VAL A 197 32.66 12.20 1.57
CA VAL A 197 33.14 13.32 0.76
C VAL A 197 33.24 14.55 1.65
N LYS A 198 34.48 15.01 1.90
CA LYS A 198 34.76 16.19 2.71
C LYS A 198 34.10 17.44 2.11
N ARG A 199 33.47 18.21 2.98
CA ARG A 199 32.96 19.52 2.63
C ARG A 199 34.09 20.54 2.69
N THR A 200 34.04 21.55 1.82
CA THR A 200 35.00 22.63 1.79
C THR A 200 34.42 23.87 2.46
N PHE A 201 35.28 24.64 3.10
CA PHE A 201 34.91 25.93 3.67
C PHE A 201 34.80 26.98 2.53
N ASN A 202 33.57 27.26 2.07
CA ASN A 202 33.31 28.11 0.90
C ASN A 202 33.11 29.60 1.23
N VAL A 203 33.38 30.01 2.47
CA VAL A 203 33.27 31.41 2.87
C VAL A 203 34.48 32.14 2.35
N GLN A 204 34.28 33.14 1.51
CA GLN A 204 35.37 33.96 0.96
C GLN A 204 36.05 34.78 2.06
N MET A 205 37.38 34.88 1.99
CA MET A 205 38.15 35.71 2.90
C MET A 205 37.74 37.19 2.74
N PRO A 206 37.50 37.93 3.83
CA PRO A 206 37.19 39.34 3.81
C PRO A 206 38.27 40.15 3.07
N THR A 207 37.83 41.01 2.20
CA THR A 207 38.71 41.93 1.47
C THR A 207 38.51 43.35 1.98
N ARG A 208 39.52 44.24 1.69
CA ARG A 208 39.40 45.66 2.05
C ARG A 208 38.13 46.28 1.47
N ASP A 209 37.73 45.87 0.25
CA ASP A 209 36.53 46.41 -0.42
C ASP A 209 35.23 45.98 0.24
N THR A 210 35.18 44.76 0.76
CA THR A 210 34.00 44.28 1.49
C THR A 210 33.87 45.01 2.83
N VAL A 211 34.96 45.15 3.58
CA VAL A 211 34.98 45.85 4.86
C VAL A 211 34.75 47.37 4.67
N TYR A 212 35.27 47.95 3.59
CA TYR A 212 34.97 49.34 3.24
C TYR A 212 33.46 49.58 3.06
N LYS A 213 32.77 48.70 2.34
CA LYS A 213 31.32 48.79 2.14
C LYS A 213 30.54 48.62 3.47
N GLU A 214 30.99 47.76 4.35
CA GLU A 214 30.41 47.58 5.68
C GLU A 214 30.56 48.90 6.48
N LEU A 215 31.78 49.45 6.58
CA LEU A 215 32.05 50.67 7.31
C LEU A 215 31.33 51.89 6.74
N VAL A 216 31.16 51.97 5.41
CA VAL A 216 30.35 53.03 4.79
C VAL A 216 28.90 52.92 5.26
N ASN A 217 28.34 51.72 5.37
CA ASN A 217 26.96 51.55 5.85
C ASN A 217 26.87 51.81 7.35
N GLU A 218 27.82 51.35 8.14
CA GLU A 218 27.93 51.59 9.60
C GLU A 218 28.08 53.12 9.88
N SER A 219 28.88 53.83 9.12
CA SER A 219 29.05 55.30 9.23
C SER A 219 27.75 56.08 9.04
N LYS A 220 26.77 55.52 8.31
CA LYS A 220 25.47 56.19 8.08
C LYS A 220 24.59 56.11 9.35
N SER A 221 24.71 55.03 10.15
CA SER A 221 23.97 54.84 11.40
C SER A 221 24.64 55.58 12.55
N GLU A 222 25.98 55.52 12.64
CA GLU A 222 26.74 56.07 13.73
C GLU A 222 26.90 57.59 13.65
N ILE A 223 27.15 58.13 12.42
CA ILE A 223 27.44 59.55 12.26
C ILE A 223 26.17 60.27 11.75
N LYS A 224 25.45 60.88 12.71
CA LYS A 224 24.33 61.78 12.44
C LYS A 224 24.75 63.21 12.72
N SER A 225 24.68 64.11 11.77
CA SER A 225 24.99 65.53 11.94
C SER A 225 23.98 66.41 11.23
N LEU A 226 23.58 67.49 11.83
CA LEU A 226 22.69 68.49 11.25
C LEU A 226 23.38 69.32 10.15
N ALA A 227 24.72 69.35 10.11
CA ALA A 227 25.53 70.06 9.14
C ALA A 227 25.86 69.18 7.93
N PHE A 228 25.11 69.27 6.83
CA PHE A 228 25.21 68.40 5.64
C PHE A 228 26.62 68.50 4.96
N TRP A 229 27.23 69.64 4.97
CA TRP A 229 28.54 69.89 4.33
C TRP A 229 29.73 69.26 5.03
N THR A 230 29.63 68.96 6.31
CA THR A 230 30.69 68.25 7.05
C THR A 230 30.40 66.70 7.19
N LEU A 231 29.19 66.30 6.91
CA LEU A 231 28.75 64.93 7.12
C LEU A 231 29.51 63.93 6.25
N LYS A 232 29.73 64.28 4.97
CA LYS A 232 30.46 63.44 4.02
C LYS A 232 31.91 63.21 4.41
N ASN A 233 32.60 64.25 4.87
CA ASN A 233 34.00 64.16 5.29
C ASN A 233 34.11 63.36 6.61
N LYS A 234 33.25 63.62 7.60
CA LYS A 234 33.24 62.89 8.86
C LYS A 234 33.02 61.40 8.66
N ARG A 235 32.13 60.99 7.71
CA ARG A 235 31.94 59.59 7.39
C ARG A 235 33.13 58.98 6.68
N LYS A 236 33.79 59.74 5.80
CA LYS A 236 34.99 59.31 5.10
C LYS A 236 36.14 59.09 6.12
N ASP A 237 36.37 60.04 7.02
CA ASP A 237 37.39 59.98 8.08
C ASP A 237 37.12 58.78 9.00
N TYR A 238 35.84 58.51 9.34
CA TYR A 238 35.46 57.35 10.13
C TYR A 238 35.85 56.03 9.45
N VAL A 239 35.58 55.91 8.16
CA VAL A 239 35.92 54.70 7.39
C VAL A 239 37.44 54.56 7.28
N GLU A 240 38.16 55.62 6.97
CA GLU A 240 39.62 55.57 6.82
C GLU A 240 40.34 55.25 8.12
N ASN A 241 39.85 55.76 9.25
CA ASN A 241 40.44 55.47 10.58
C ASN A 241 40.14 54.05 11.11
N ASN A 242 39.02 53.46 10.72
CA ASN A 242 38.61 52.15 11.29
C ASN A 242 38.86 50.97 10.34
N ILE A 243 39.18 51.20 9.05
CA ILE A 243 39.26 50.15 8.02
C ILE A 243 40.34 49.10 8.31
N ALA A 244 41.50 49.51 8.85
CA ALA A 244 42.61 48.61 9.10
C ALA A 244 42.27 47.65 10.27
N GLU A 245 41.81 48.20 11.37
CA GLU A 245 41.44 47.45 12.56
C GLU A 245 40.27 46.51 12.26
N LYS A 246 39.24 47.00 11.58
CA LYS A 246 38.06 46.19 11.22
C LYS A 246 38.41 45.08 10.23
N LEU A 247 39.35 45.30 9.31
CA LEU A 247 39.82 44.29 8.37
C LEU A 247 40.56 43.18 9.13
N ASP A 248 41.44 43.54 10.05
CA ASP A 248 42.18 42.54 10.87
C ASP A 248 41.25 41.74 11.77
N GLU A 249 40.25 42.39 12.37
CA GLU A 249 39.18 41.70 13.12
C GLU A 249 38.45 40.67 12.24
N ARG A 250 37.97 41.09 11.08
CA ARG A 250 37.23 40.19 10.15
C ARG A 250 38.07 39.03 9.60
N ILE A 251 39.35 39.28 9.33
CA ILE A 251 40.30 38.25 8.90
C ILE A 251 40.51 37.25 10.04
N SER A 252 40.64 37.74 11.29
CA SER A 252 40.82 36.90 12.46
C SER A 252 39.56 36.04 12.68
N GLU A 253 38.38 36.64 12.62
CA GLU A 253 37.12 35.90 12.71
C GLU A 253 36.99 34.82 11.58
N TRP A 254 37.33 35.18 10.34
CA TRP A 254 37.30 34.25 9.21
C TRP A 254 38.28 33.06 9.44
N LYS A 255 39.50 33.32 9.90
CA LYS A 255 40.49 32.29 10.20
C LYS A 255 40.01 31.36 11.32
N ASN A 256 39.43 31.92 12.36
CA ASN A 256 38.86 31.13 13.46
C ASN A 256 37.70 30.26 13.00
N ASN A 257 36.76 30.83 12.25
CA ASN A 257 35.63 30.12 11.70
C ASN A 257 36.04 28.97 10.74
N LYS A 258 37.09 29.23 9.94
CA LYS A 258 37.68 28.23 9.07
C LYS A 258 38.30 27.09 9.87
N GLN A 259 39.07 27.41 10.90
CA GLN A 259 39.70 26.42 11.78
C GLN A 259 38.64 25.56 12.52
N VAL A 260 37.61 26.18 13.07
CA VAL A 260 36.51 25.50 13.73
C VAL A 260 35.77 24.58 12.72
N PHE A 261 35.50 25.06 11.49
CA PHE A 261 34.91 24.25 10.46
C PHE A 261 35.77 23.03 10.10
N GLU A 262 37.08 23.23 9.90
CA GLU A 262 38.01 22.16 9.54
C GLU A 262 38.11 21.10 10.66
N GLN A 263 38.16 21.54 11.92
CA GLN A 263 38.12 20.60 13.05
C GLN A 263 36.83 19.81 13.15
N HIS A 264 35.69 20.49 13.00
CA HIS A 264 34.39 19.83 12.99
C HIS A 264 34.26 18.85 11.81
N GLU A 265 34.81 19.21 10.63
CA GLU A 265 34.75 18.33 9.44
C GLU A 265 35.58 17.05 9.63
N VAL A 266 36.70 17.12 10.33
CA VAL A 266 37.51 15.94 10.69
C VAL A 266 36.73 14.99 11.63
N GLU A 267 35.98 15.55 12.59
CA GLU A 267 35.15 14.73 13.48
C GLU A 267 34.00 14.06 12.72
N VAL A 268 33.31 14.83 11.87
CA VAL A 268 32.20 14.31 11.01
C VAL A 268 32.71 13.21 10.08
N GLU A 269 33.89 13.40 9.46
CA GLU A 269 34.52 12.38 8.62
C GLU A 269 34.80 11.10 9.41
N LYS A 270 35.36 11.22 10.61
CA LYS A 270 35.70 10.08 11.46
C LYS A 270 34.44 9.31 11.86
N GLU A 271 33.39 9.98 12.27
CA GLU A 271 32.13 9.37 12.65
C GLU A 271 31.43 8.74 11.43
N ALA A 272 31.39 9.43 10.30
CA ALA A 272 30.81 8.92 9.07
C ALA A 272 31.55 7.68 8.56
N THR A 273 32.89 7.71 8.56
CA THR A 273 33.72 6.58 8.14
C THR A 273 33.50 5.37 9.06
N LYS A 274 33.43 5.59 10.38
CA LYS A 274 33.12 4.52 11.34
C LYS A 274 31.77 3.90 11.07
N ARG A 275 30.71 4.73 10.90
CA ARG A 275 29.37 4.28 10.58
C ARG A 275 29.33 3.49 9.28
N PHE A 276 29.95 3.99 8.21
CA PHE A 276 29.97 3.31 6.90
C PHE A 276 30.68 1.94 6.97
N ARG A 277 31.71 1.84 7.78
CA ARG A 277 32.38 0.56 8.01
C ARG A 277 31.51 -0.41 8.79
N GLU A 278 30.87 0.04 9.86
CA GLU A 278 29.93 -0.77 10.65
C GLU A 278 28.75 -1.26 9.76
N GLU A 279 28.22 -0.36 8.94
CA GLU A 279 27.18 -0.70 7.97
C GLU A 279 27.64 -1.78 6.98
N TYR A 280 28.83 -1.62 6.41
CA TYR A 280 29.40 -2.58 5.47
C TYR A 280 29.67 -3.95 6.12
N ASP A 281 30.27 -3.96 7.28
CA ASP A 281 30.60 -5.18 8.03
C ASP A 281 29.34 -5.92 8.48
N ASN A 282 28.28 -5.19 8.89
CA ASN A 282 26.99 -5.75 9.24
C ASN A 282 26.30 -6.36 8.02
N ALA A 283 26.28 -5.67 6.87
CA ALA A 283 25.70 -6.18 5.64
C ALA A 283 26.43 -7.44 5.17
N LYS A 284 27.76 -7.44 5.25
CA LYS A 284 28.59 -8.59 4.90
C LYS A 284 28.32 -9.79 5.83
N THR A 285 28.23 -9.53 7.12
CA THR A 285 27.92 -10.57 8.13
C THR A 285 26.53 -11.15 7.90
N TYR A 286 25.55 -10.29 7.66
CA TYR A 286 24.18 -10.71 7.35
C TYR A 286 24.13 -11.64 6.13
N LEU A 287 24.72 -11.24 5.00
CA LEU A 287 24.73 -12.08 3.79
C LEU A 287 25.44 -13.42 4.00
N ASN A 288 26.55 -13.42 4.70
CA ASN A 288 27.24 -14.68 5.05
C ASN A 288 26.37 -15.58 5.95
N ASN A 289 25.66 -15.01 6.91
CA ASN A 289 24.74 -15.76 7.78
C ASN A 289 23.58 -16.38 6.99
N ILE A 290 23.02 -15.64 6.03
CA ILE A 290 21.98 -16.15 5.11
C ILE A 290 22.52 -17.28 4.24
N ILE A 291 23.71 -17.09 3.65
CA ILE A 291 24.37 -18.12 2.81
C ILE A 291 24.61 -19.40 3.62
N ASN A 292 25.03 -19.26 4.87
CA ASN A 292 25.34 -20.39 5.75
C ASN A 292 24.12 -20.99 6.44
N GLY A 293 22.93 -20.34 6.32
CA GLY A 293 21.71 -20.80 6.96
C GLY A 293 21.73 -20.64 8.48
N GLU A 294 22.33 -19.54 9.00
CA GLU A 294 22.37 -19.30 10.43
C GLU A 294 20.94 -19.16 10.96
N LYS A 295 20.61 -19.96 12.00
CA LYS A 295 19.24 -20.14 12.48
C LYS A 295 18.55 -18.83 12.84
N THR A 296 19.20 -17.96 13.61
CA THR A 296 18.62 -16.69 14.06
C THR A 296 18.34 -15.76 12.87
N CYS A 297 19.28 -15.72 11.92
CA CYS A 297 19.17 -14.88 10.74
C CYS A 297 18.03 -15.36 9.83
N VAL A 298 17.96 -16.67 9.55
CA VAL A 298 16.88 -17.28 8.75
C VAL A 298 15.52 -17.08 9.41
N CYS A 299 15.40 -17.33 10.72
CA CYS A 299 14.14 -17.14 11.44
C CYS A 299 13.69 -15.68 11.43
N ASN A 300 14.60 -14.71 11.54
CA ASN A 300 14.27 -13.30 11.46
C ASN A 300 13.69 -12.93 10.08
N GLU A 301 14.27 -13.45 9.01
CA GLU A 301 13.77 -13.23 7.64
C GLU A 301 12.43 -13.92 7.40
N VAL A 302 12.24 -15.15 7.93
CA VAL A 302 10.95 -15.84 7.86
C VAL A 302 9.87 -15.00 8.56
N ASN A 303 10.14 -14.50 9.77
CA ASN A 303 9.21 -13.64 10.51
C ASN A 303 8.90 -12.36 9.75
N ALA A 304 9.94 -11.66 9.25
CA ALA A 304 9.76 -10.43 8.50
C ALA A 304 8.88 -10.65 7.24
N TRP A 305 9.12 -11.75 6.54
CA TRP A 305 8.32 -12.10 5.36
C TRP A 305 6.87 -12.45 5.73
N LEU A 306 6.65 -13.22 6.81
CA LEU A 306 5.31 -13.59 7.28
C LEU A 306 4.49 -12.37 7.76
N GLU A 307 5.13 -11.35 8.34
CA GLU A 307 4.48 -10.10 8.73
C GLU A 307 4.01 -9.26 7.54
N GLU A 308 4.63 -9.40 6.38
CA GLU A 308 4.31 -8.66 5.16
C GLU A 308 3.23 -9.33 4.28
N ILE A 309 2.92 -10.62 4.54
CA ILE A 309 1.91 -11.34 3.75
C ILE A 309 0.52 -10.75 4.00
N GLU A 310 -0.13 -10.30 2.93
CA GLU A 310 -1.55 -9.96 2.92
C GLU A 310 -2.36 -11.15 2.39
N SER A 311 -3.09 -11.83 3.26
CA SER A 311 -4.02 -12.89 2.88
C SER A 311 -5.47 -12.44 2.97
N PRO A 312 -6.34 -12.83 2.01
CA PRO A 312 -7.77 -12.57 2.09
C PRO A 312 -8.50 -13.44 3.12
N LEU A 313 -7.93 -14.57 3.50
CA LEU A 313 -8.40 -15.46 4.58
C LEU A 313 -7.38 -15.46 5.71
N GLU A 314 -7.88 -15.49 6.95
CA GLU A 314 -7.03 -15.61 8.13
C GLU A 314 -6.49 -17.03 8.21
N PHE A 315 -5.20 -17.18 8.38
CA PHE A 315 -4.51 -18.42 8.72
C PHE A 315 -3.40 -18.09 9.73
N ASN A 316 -3.02 -19.07 10.54
CA ASN A 316 -1.90 -18.95 11.46
C ASN A 316 -0.79 -19.90 11.01
N ILE A 317 0.44 -19.51 11.26
CA ILE A 317 1.63 -20.28 10.94
C ILE A 317 2.48 -20.38 12.19
N ASP A 318 2.76 -21.61 12.60
CA ASP A 318 3.84 -21.94 13.51
C ASP A 318 4.95 -22.62 12.70
N TYR A 319 6.21 -22.31 13.00
CA TYR A 319 7.31 -22.90 12.28
C TYR A 319 8.52 -23.17 13.17
N GLU A 320 9.33 -24.13 12.75
CA GLU A 320 10.64 -24.44 13.31
C GLU A 320 11.66 -24.61 12.19
N TYR A 321 12.84 -24.00 12.35
CA TYR A 321 13.99 -24.22 11.49
C TYR A 321 15.03 -25.00 12.27
N ASP A 322 15.35 -26.21 11.81
CA ASP A 322 16.22 -27.14 12.53
C ASP A 322 17.70 -27.09 12.07
N GLU A 323 18.56 -27.81 12.76
CA GLU A 323 20.00 -27.88 12.46
C GLU A 323 20.32 -28.62 11.15
N SER A 324 19.36 -29.39 10.62
CA SER A 324 19.44 -30.05 9.32
C SER A 324 19.04 -29.15 8.17
N HIS A 325 18.80 -27.87 8.46
CA HIS A 325 18.32 -26.87 7.51
C HIS A 325 16.95 -27.18 6.88
N ILE A 326 16.11 -27.89 7.60
CA ILE A 326 14.73 -28.16 7.24
C ILE A 326 13.84 -27.12 7.93
N LEU A 327 12.95 -26.49 7.16
CA LEU A 327 11.92 -25.61 7.70
C LEU A 327 10.61 -26.39 7.85
N TRP A 328 10.18 -26.59 9.08
CA TRP A 328 8.93 -27.23 9.45
C TRP A 328 7.88 -26.16 9.63
N ILE A 329 6.71 -26.35 9.04
CA ILE A 329 5.60 -25.39 9.08
C ILE A 329 4.33 -26.14 9.48
N ASP A 330 3.70 -25.69 10.56
CA ASP A 330 2.36 -26.06 10.94
C ASP A 330 1.42 -24.90 10.55
N LEU A 331 0.50 -25.20 9.64
CA LEU A 331 -0.39 -24.23 9.02
C LEU A 331 -1.83 -24.49 9.49
N ASP A 332 -2.35 -23.56 10.30
CA ASP A 332 -3.77 -23.53 10.67
C ASP A 332 -4.58 -23.01 9.49
N LEU A 333 -5.26 -23.93 8.82
CA LEU A 333 -6.01 -23.67 7.60
C LEU A 333 -7.37 -23.02 7.95
N PRO A 334 -7.87 -22.09 7.11
CA PRO A 334 -9.22 -21.59 7.28
C PRO A 334 -10.23 -22.73 7.17
N GLU A 335 -11.27 -22.69 8.00
CA GLU A 335 -12.32 -23.69 7.95
C GLU A 335 -13.08 -23.64 6.61
N ILE A 336 -13.52 -24.81 6.13
CA ILE A 336 -14.24 -24.89 4.85
C ILE A 336 -15.56 -24.11 4.87
N GLU A 337 -16.14 -23.91 6.05
CA GLU A 337 -17.36 -23.13 6.29
C GLU A 337 -17.14 -21.63 6.04
N ASP A 338 -15.91 -21.13 6.24
CA ASP A 338 -15.52 -19.73 6.02
C ASP A 338 -15.08 -19.47 4.56
N PHE A 339 -14.94 -20.55 3.77
CA PHE A 339 -14.56 -20.47 2.38
C PHE A 339 -15.70 -19.96 1.48
N PRO A 340 -15.42 -19.19 0.40
CA PRO A 340 -16.44 -18.62 -0.46
C PRO A 340 -17.38 -19.68 -1.06
N ASN A 341 -18.63 -19.71 -0.59
CA ASN A 341 -19.65 -20.70 -0.95
C ASN A 341 -20.63 -20.23 -2.04
N GLN A 342 -20.43 -19.02 -2.60
CA GLN A 342 -21.28 -18.44 -3.64
C GLN A 342 -20.50 -18.09 -4.89
N LYS A 343 -21.21 -18.09 -6.01
CA LYS A 343 -20.73 -17.58 -7.31
C LYS A 343 -21.77 -16.64 -7.90
N ALA A 344 -21.33 -15.61 -8.60
CA ALA A 344 -22.20 -14.70 -9.30
C ALA A 344 -22.54 -15.28 -10.68
N VAL A 345 -23.82 -15.22 -11.06
CA VAL A 345 -24.34 -15.66 -12.36
C VAL A 345 -25.24 -14.59 -12.95
N GLN A 346 -25.30 -14.49 -14.27
CA GLN A 346 -26.27 -13.64 -14.94
C GLN A 346 -27.59 -14.39 -15.11
N MET A 347 -28.68 -13.73 -14.78
CA MET A 347 -30.04 -14.23 -15.03
C MET A 347 -30.48 -13.91 -16.47
N ALA A 348 -31.54 -14.60 -16.94
CA ALA A 348 -32.10 -14.36 -18.26
C ALA A 348 -32.56 -12.91 -18.49
N ASN A 349 -32.90 -12.18 -17.43
CA ASN A 349 -33.26 -10.75 -17.49
C ASN A 349 -32.02 -9.81 -17.45
N GLY A 350 -30.80 -10.34 -17.50
CA GLY A 350 -29.57 -9.59 -17.47
C GLY A 350 -29.03 -9.27 -16.08
N ASN A 351 -29.79 -9.50 -15.01
CA ASN A 351 -29.42 -9.14 -13.66
C ASN A 351 -28.39 -10.11 -13.06
N LYS A 352 -27.56 -9.59 -12.15
CA LYS A 352 -26.65 -10.39 -11.32
C LYS A 352 -27.45 -11.13 -10.23
N LYS A 353 -27.15 -12.40 -10.05
CA LYS A 353 -27.64 -13.20 -8.93
C LYS A 353 -26.50 -13.98 -8.31
N LEU A 354 -26.43 -13.99 -6.98
CA LEU A 354 -25.57 -14.91 -6.25
C LEU A 354 -26.25 -16.28 -6.17
N LYS A 355 -25.53 -17.31 -6.56
CA LYS A 355 -25.96 -18.71 -6.48
C LYS A 355 -25.00 -19.47 -5.61
N ASN A 356 -25.52 -20.29 -4.70
CA ASN A 356 -24.70 -21.16 -3.88
C ASN A 356 -23.96 -22.18 -4.77
N LYS A 357 -22.71 -22.40 -4.49
CA LYS A 357 -21.92 -23.50 -5.07
C LYS A 357 -22.43 -24.83 -4.53
N THR A 358 -22.28 -25.87 -5.30
CA THR A 358 -22.52 -27.23 -4.83
C THR A 358 -21.42 -27.64 -3.84
N LYS A 359 -21.69 -28.63 -2.97
CA LYS A 359 -20.69 -29.16 -2.06
C LYS A 359 -19.43 -29.67 -2.78
N GLN A 360 -19.59 -30.24 -3.97
CA GLN A 360 -18.47 -30.68 -4.79
C GLN A 360 -17.62 -29.50 -5.31
N GLU A 361 -18.25 -28.39 -5.71
CA GLU A 361 -17.55 -27.18 -6.13
C GLU A 361 -16.78 -26.58 -4.97
N ILE A 362 -17.40 -26.46 -3.79
CA ILE A 362 -16.74 -25.92 -2.58
C ILE A 362 -15.54 -26.79 -2.22
N ASN A 363 -15.71 -28.10 -2.10
CA ASN A 363 -14.63 -29.02 -1.74
C ASN A 363 -13.46 -28.96 -2.75
N ARG A 364 -13.75 -28.89 -4.05
CA ARG A 364 -12.74 -28.78 -5.09
C ARG A 364 -11.96 -27.45 -4.97
N ASP A 365 -12.69 -26.36 -4.81
CA ASP A 365 -12.11 -25.01 -4.73
C ASP A 365 -11.28 -24.87 -3.45
N TYR A 366 -11.78 -25.35 -2.31
CA TYR A 366 -11.07 -25.38 -1.04
C TYR A 366 -9.80 -26.24 -1.12
N LYS A 367 -9.91 -27.47 -1.66
CA LYS A 367 -8.73 -28.32 -1.87
C LYS A 367 -7.66 -27.63 -2.70
N LYS A 368 -8.06 -26.96 -3.80
CA LYS A 368 -7.13 -26.22 -4.65
C LYS A 368 -6.45 -25.09 -3.91
N TYR A 369 -7.19 -24.36 -3.06
CA TYR A 369 -6.67 -23.29 -2.23
C TYR A 369 -5.65 -23.80 -1.21
N VAL A 370 -5.99 -24.80 -0.40
CA VAL A 370 -5.13 -25.25 0.71
C VAL A 370 -3.81 -25.86 0.21
N PHE A 371 -3.83 -26.61 -0.89
CA PHE A 371 -2.59 -27.08 -1.52
C PHE A 371 -1.82 -25.95 -2.23
N GLY A 372 -2.55 -25.03 -2.85
CA GLY A 372 -1.97 -23.85 -3.47
C GLY A 372 -1.28 -22.93 -2.48
N LEU A 373 -1.82 -22.81 -1.26
CA LEU A 373 -1.24 -22.05 -0.17
C LEU A 373 0.10 -22.66 0.30
N ALA A 374 0.14 -23.99 0.44
CA ALA A 374 1.38 -24.68 0.81
C ALA A 374 2.49 -24.47 -0.25
N ILE A 375 2.16 -24.54 -1.53
CA ILE A 375 3.09 -24.26 -2.63
C ILE A 375 3.54 -22.80 -2.60
N PHE A 376 2.62 -21.87 -2.44
CA PHE A 376 2.89 -20.44 -2.36
C PHE A 376 3.87 -20.12 -1.22
N LEU A 377 3.58 -20.58 -0.01
CA LEU A 377 4.45 -20.38 1.15
C LEU A 377 5.85 -20.97 0.91
N SER A 378 5.91 -22.25 0.51
CA SER A 378 7.20 -22.92 0.30
C SER A 378 8.05 -22.25 -0.78
N SER A 379 7.43 -21.83 -1.87
CA SER A 379 8.14 -21.18 -2.99
C SER A 379 8.81 -19.86 -2.59
N HIS A 380 8.15 -19.07 -1.73
CA HIS A 380 8.71 -17.84 -1.22
C HIS A 380 9.75 -18.06 -0.13
N LEU A 381 9.47 -18.98 0.80
CA LEU A 381 10.37 -19.28 1.91
C LEU A 381 11.70 -19.87 1.45
N PHE A 382 11.73 -20.61 0.35
CA PHE A 382 12.98 -21.06 -0.25
C PHE A 382 13.89 -19.91 -0.71
N ASN A 383 13.34 -18.75 -1.05
CA ASN A 383 14.16 -17.60 -1.45
C ASN A 383 14.79 -16.84 -0.26
N ILE A 384 14.52 -17.25 0.98
CA ILE A 384 15.10 -16.62 2.18
C ILE A 384 16.56 -17.02 2.38
N SER A 385 16.87 -18.31 2.22
CA SER A 385 18.25 -18.79 2.33
C SER A 385 18.49 -19.97 1.39
N PRO A 386 19.65 -20.04 0.71
CA PRO A 386 20.01 -21.17 -0.15
C PRO A 386 20.22 -22.48 0.63
N LYS A 387 20.38 -22.38 1.95
CA LYS A 387 20.53 -23.56 2.83
C LYS A 387 19.22 -24.26 3.16
N ILE A 388 18.07 -23.61 2.99
CA ILE A 388 16.77 -24.28 3.12
C ILE A 388 16.60 -25.19 1.90
N LEU A 389 16.88 -26.48 2.06
CA LEU A 389 16.78 -27.48 1.00
C LEU A 389 15.40 -28.13 0.97
N ASN A 390 14.80 -28.32 2.13
CA ASN A 390 13.49 -28.93 2.32
C ASN A 390 12.59 -28.05 3.19
N ILE A 391 11.32 -27.98 2.82
CA ILE A 391 10.26 -27.37 3.63
C ILE A 391 9.17 -28.41 3.80
N VAL A 392 8.82 -28.70 5.06
CA VAL A 392 7.71 -29.60 5.40
C VAL A 392 6.52 -28.75 5.83
N VAL A 393 5.43 -28.81 5.09
CA VAL A 393 4.22 -28.09 5.42
C VAL A 393 3.15 -29.08 5.86
N SER A 394 2.71 -28.97 7.11
CA SER A 394 1.61 -29.73 7.70
C SER A 394 0.42 -28.80 7.88
N GLY A 395 -0.64 -29.00 7.10
CA GLY A 395 -1.87 -28.22 7.20
C GLY A 395 -2.90 -28.93 8.06
N TYR A 396 -3.47 -28.22 9.03
CA TYR A 396 -4.52 -28.73 9.91
C TYR A 396 -5.72 -27.78 9.97
N THR A 397 -6.87 -28.31 10.41
CA THR A 397 -8.07 -27.53 10.73
C THR A 397 -8.48 -27.84 12.17
N GLN A 398 -9.09 -26.85 12.84
CA GLN A 398 -9.52 -27.01 14.22
C GLN A 398 -10.99 -27.46 14.29
N ARG A 399 -11.24 -28.68 14.73
CA ARG A 399 -12.58 -29.22 14.83
C ARG A 399 -12.97 -29.53 16.27
N ARG A 400 -14.21 -29.20 16.61
CA ARG A 400 -14.79 -29.61 17.87
C ARG A 400 -15.24 -31.09 17.77
N ASN A 401 -14.72 -31.90 18.67
CA ASN A 401 -15.18 -33.27 18.83
C ASN A 401 -16.58 -33.33 19.52
N LYS A 402 -17.13 -34.54 19.69
CA LYS A 402 -18.44 -34.74 20.33
C LYS A 402 -18.48 -34.33 21.80
N THR A 403 -17.33 -34.24 22.46
CA THR A 403 -17.18 -33.81 23.86
C THR A 403 -17.00 -32.29 24.00
N GLY A 404 -16.86 -31.58 22.87
CA GLY A 404 -16.71 -30.13 22.86
C GLY A 404 -15.25 -29.64 22.86
N ASP A 405 -14.28 -30.57 22.91
CA ASP A 405 -12.85 -30.24 22.84
C ASP A 405 -12.46 -29.89 21.42
N ILE A 406 -11.53 -28.97 21.29
CA ILE A 406 -10.95 -28.57 19.99
C ILE A 406 -9.76 -29.46 19.73
N ASN A 407 -9.76 -30.18 18.60
CA ASN A 407 -8.66 -31.00 18.15
C ASN A 407 -8.14 -30.47 16.80
N ASP A 408 -6.84 -30.57 16.62
CA ASP A 408 -6.18 -30.27 15.36
C ASP A 408 -6.27 -31.52 14.47
N ASP A 409 -7.08 -31.41 13.40
CA ASP A 409 -7.21 -32.47 12.39
C ASP A 409 -6.28 -32.15 11.22
N TYR A 410 -5.16 -32.88 11.12
CA TYR A 410 -4.22 -32.72 10.01
C TYR A 410 -4.84 -33.19 8.69
N VAL A 411 -4.86 -32.28 7.72
CA VAL A 411 -5.41 -32.50 6.39
C VAL A 411 -4.35 -33.06 5.45
N TYR A 412 -3.11 -32.57 5.57
CA TYR A 412 -1.95 -33.02 4.81
C TYR A 412 -0.65 -32.76 5.55
N SER A 413 0.39 -33.48 5.16
CA SER A 413 1.80 -33.13 5.43
C SER A 413 2.59 -33.38 4.14
N ILE A 414 3.25 -32.35 3.62
CA ILE A 414 3.91 -32.38 2.32
C ILE A 414 5.35 -31.90 2.50
N ILE A 415 6.28 -32.64 1.91
CA ILE A 415 7.69 -32.26 1.82
C ILE A 415 7.89 -31.59 0.46
N PHE A 416 8.37 -30.35 0.48
CA PHE A 416 8.80 -29.62 -0.70
C PHE A 416 10.31 -29.63 -0.75
N GLU A 417 10.85 -30.03 -1.88
CA GLU A 417 12.27 -29.99 -2.17
C GLU A 417 12.56 -28.78 -3.06
N ARG A 418 13.61 -28.02 -2.73
CA ARG A 418 14.00 -26.81 -3.50
C ARG A 418 14.16 -27.11 -5.00
N GLU A 419 14.89 -28.18 -5.35
CA GLU A 419 15.17 -28.55 -6.74
C GLU A 419 13.90 -28.86 -7.53
N VAL A 420 12.91 -29.47 -6.88
CA VAL A 420 11.62 -29.77 -7.52
C VAL A 420 10.87 -28.49 -7.83
N LEU A 421 10.78 -27.55 -6.86
CA LEU A 421 10.07 -26.28 -7.07
C LEU A 421 10.76 -25.35 -8.08
N MET A 422 12.09 -25.41 -8.21
CA MET A 422 12.82 -24.65 -9.23
C MET A 422 12.42 -25.02 -10.66
N ASN A 423 11.93 -26.24 -10.87
CA ASN A 423 11.54 -26.76 -12.18
C ASN A 423 10.05 -26.58 -12.49
N ILE A 424 9.27 -25.98 -11.61
CA ILE A 424 7.84 -25.74 -11.80
C ILE A 424 7.61 -24.37 -12.43
N ASP A 425 6.84 -24.37 -13.53
CA ASP A 425 6.29 -23.14 -14.11
C ASP A 425 4.96 -22.83 -13.44
N PHE A 426 4.95 -21.82 -12.56
CA PHE A 426 3.76 -21.39 -11.84
C PHE A 426 2.80 -20.50 -12.66
N VAL A 427 3.22 -20.07 -13.85
CA VAL A 427 2.46 -19.15 -14.71
C VAL A 427 1.50 -19.90 -15.64
N ASN A 428 1.89 -21.10 -16.08
CA ASN A 428 1.12 -21.99 -16.97
C ASN A 428 0.44 -23.12 -16.15
#